data_42121fc477902bbfaacbc7c8527607bc
#
_entry.id   42121fc477902bbfaacbc7c8527607bc
#
_cell.length_a   1.000
_cell.length_b   1.000
_cell.length_c   1.000
_cell.angle_alpha   90.00
_cell.angle_beta   90.00
_cell.angle_gamma   90.00
#
_symmetry.space_group_name_H-M   'P 1'
#
loop_
_entity.id
_entity.type
_entity.pdbx_description
1 polymer ?
#
loop_
_entity_poly.entity_id
_entity_poly.type
_entity_poly.pdbx_seq_one_letter_code
_entity_poly.pdbx_strand_id
1 'polypeptide(L)'
;MTVSFQIGDCRQLMAGLSDGSVDLVVTDPPYGLSFCGRECDKSVPGTEVWKECLRVLKPGAFAFVMCSPRQDVLAQMIVRLGEAGFETRYSSVYYTFAT
;
A
#
# COMPACT_ATOMS: atom_id res chain seq x y z
N MET A 1 -17.97 -7.83 16.23
CA MET A 1 -16.80 -7.39 15.44
C MET A 1 -15.60 -7.35 16.37
N THR A 2 -14.49 -7.94 15.96
CA THR A 2 -13.24 -7.88 16.71
C THR A 2 -12.22 -7.02 15.96
N VAL A 3 -11.40 -6.30 16.72
CA VAL A 3 -10.32 -5.50 16.19
C VAL A 3 -9.01 -6.07 16.73
N SER A 4 -8.06 -6.31 15.84
CA SER A 4 -6.71 -6.73 16.20
C SER A 4 -5.74 -5.63 15.79
N PHE A 5 -4.87 -5.24 16.70
CA PHE A 5 -3.86 -4.22 16.46
C PHE A 5 -2.48 -4.80 16.73
N GLN A 6 -1.57 -4.64 15.75
CA GLN A 6 -0.21 -5.17 15.84
C GLN A 6 0.79 -4.10 15.41
N ILE A 7 1.94 -4.06 16.10
CA ILE A 7 3.04 -3.15 15.78
C ILE A 7 4.22 -3.99 15.33
N GLY A 8 4.81 -3.63 14.18
CA GLY A 8 5.98 -4.32 13.64
C GLY A 8 6.15 -4.07 12.16
N ASP A 9 7.08 -4.78 11.56
CA ASP A 9 7.27 -4.75 10.12
C ASP A 9 6.08 -5.46 9.45
N CYS A 10 5.38 -4.73 8.58
CA CYS A 10 4.16 -5.25 7.95
C CYS A 10 4.42 -6.53 7.14
N ARG A 11 5.59 -6.68 6.54
CA ARG A 11 5.95 -7.89 5.78
C ARG A 11 5.97 -9.11 6.69
N GLN A 12 6.54 -8.97 7.87
CA GLN A 12 6.60 -10.06 8.85
C GLN A 12 5.22 -10.36 9.42
N LEU A 13 4.43 -9.32 9.71
CA LEU A 13 3.09 -9.48 10.25
C LEU A 13 2.14 -10.12 9.23
N MET A 14 2.22 -9.70 7.97
CA MET A 14 1.40 -10.29 6.90
C MET A 14 1.76 -11.76 6.64
N ALA A 15 3.00 -12.16 6.87
CA ALA A 15 3.41 -13.55 6.69
C ALA A 15 2.60 -14.51 7.58
N GLY A 16 2.05 -14.02 8.69
CA GLY A 16 1.18 -14.80 9.55
C GLY A 16 -0.27 -14.92 9.07
N LEU A 17 -0.63 -14.22 8.00
CA LEU A 17 -1.99 -14.27 7.44
C LEU A 17 -2.05 -15.29 6.30
N SER A 18 -3.18 -15.97 6.20
CA SER A 18 -3.40 -16.95 5.12
C SER A 18 -3.65 -16.26 3.79
N ASP A 19 -3.34 -16.95 2.70
CA ASP A 19 -3.67 -16.51 1.35
C ASP A 19 -5.17 -16.25 1.24
N GLY A 20 -5.54 -15.12 0.62
CA GLY A 20 -6.95 -14.83 0.36
C GLY A 20 -7.82 -14.68 1.61
N SER A 21 -7.24 -14.24 2.73
CA SER A 21 -7.97 -14.10 4.00
C SER A 21 -8.49 -12.68 4.26
N VAL A 22 -8.06 -11.69 3.47
CA VAL A 22 -8.34 -10.28 3.68
C VAL A 22 -9.32 -9.76 2.63
N ASP A 23 -10.33 -9.03 3.07
CA ASP A 23 -11.37 -8.50 2.19
C ASP A 23 -11.00 -7.16 1.56
N LEU A 24 -10.15 -6.37 2.23
CA LEU A 24 -9.81 -5.02 1.80
C LEU A 24 -8.48 -4.61 2.43
N VAL A 25 -7.66 -3.92 1.64
CA VAL A 25 -6.46 -3.22 2.15
C VAL A 25 -6.66 -1.73 1.98
N VAL A 26 -6.43 -0.97 3.05
CA VAL A 26 -6.37 0.50 3.02
C VAL A 26 -5.09 0.89 3.70
N THR A 27 -4.21 1.61 3.01
CA THR A 27 -2.89 1.91 3.54
C THR A 27 -2.41 3.30 3.13
N ASP A 28 -1.66 3.91 4.03
CA ASP A 28 -0.96 5.17 3.81
C ASP A 28 0.54 4.91 3.98
N PRO A 29 1.20 4.34 2.95
CA PRO A 29 2.61 3.96 3.04
C PRO A 29 3.52 5.16 2.88
N PRO A 30 4.83 5.03 3.16
CA PRO A 30 5.79 6.08 2.83
C PRO A 30 5.81 6.35 1.32
N TYR A 31 5.93 7.63 0.93
CA TYR A 31 5.85 8.04 -0.46
C TYR A 31 7.19 8.37 -1.10
N GLY A 32 8.27 8.32 -0.34
CA GLY A 32 9.58 8.72 -0.84
C GLY A 32 9.83 10.22 -0.76
N LEU A 33 9.10 10.93 0.11
CA LEU A 33 9.25 12.37 0.29
C LEU A 33 10.28 12.74 1.36
N SER A 34 10.89 11.76 2.02
CA SER A 34 11.83 11.96 3.13
C SER A 34 11.27 12.87 4.22
N PHE A 35 9.99 12.71 4.53
CA PHE A 35 9.29 13.57 5.48
C PHE A 35 9.97 13.53 6.85
N CYS A 36 10.32 14.71 7.37
CA CYS A 36 11.09 14.88 8.61
C CYS A 36 12.43 14.11 8.60
N GLY A 37 13.03 13.87 7.45
CA GLY A 37 14.30 13.16 7.32
C GLY A 37 14.26 11.68 7.69
N ARG A 38 13.08 11.08 7.77
CA ARG A 38 12.93 9.70 8.17
C ARG A 38 13.38 8.74 7.06
N GLU A 39 14.18 7.75 7.43
CA GLU A 39 14.67 6.73 6.49
C GLU A 39 13.53 5.95 5.82
N CYS A 40 12.47 5.65 6.58
CA CYS A 40 11.34 4.88 6.07
C CYS A 40 10.57 5.59 4.96
N ASP A 41 10.75 6.90 4.78
CA ASP A 41 10.04 7.69 3.77
C ASP A 41 10.98 8.18 2.65
N LYS A 42 12.08 7.49 2.38
CA LYS A 42 13.02 7.87 1.31
C LYS A 42 12.64 7.34 -0.06
N SER A 43 11.78 6.33 -0.10
CA SER A 43 11.33 5.74 -1.35
C SER A 43 9.97 5.10 -1.16
N VAL A 44 9.26 4.87 -2.28
CA VAL A 44 8.04 4.08 -2.22
C VAL A 44 8.39 2.62 -1.86
N PRO A 45 7.47 1.89 -1.21
CA PRO A 45 7.72 0.49 -0.89
C PRO A 45 8.04 -0.34 -2.13
N GLY A 46 8.89 -1.32 -1.94
CA GLY A 46 9.24 -2.26 -3.01
C GLY A 46 8.11 -3.23 -3.33
N THR A 47 8.28 -3.96 -4.42
CA THR A 47 7.24 -4.89 -4.90
C THR A 47 6.97 -6.03 -3.93
N GLU A 48 7.92 -6.40 -3.08
CA GLU A 48 7.73 -7.50 -2.13
C GLU A 48 6.63 -7.21 -1.12
N VAL A 49 6.48 -5.96 -0.68
CA VAL A 49 5.39 -5.56 0.22
C VAL A 49 4.05 -5.73 -0.49
N TRP A 50 3.97 -5.25 -1.72
CA TRP A 50 2.73 -5.29 -2.50
C TRP A 50 2.36 -6.70 -2.94
N LYS A 51 3.34 -7.55 -3.20
CA LYS A 51 3.09 -8.97 -3.47
C LYS A 51 2.46 -9.66 -2.27
N GLU A 52 2.91 -9.33 -1.06
CA GLU A 52 2.30 -9.86 0.16
C GLU A 52 0.88 -9.33 0.37
N CYS A 53 0.65 -8.05 0.10
CA CYS A 53 -0.70 -7.50 0.13
C CYS A 53 -1.62 -8.23 -0.84
N LEU A 54 -1.15 -8.50 -2.05
CA LEU A 54 -1.94 -9.22 -3.05
C LEU A 54 -2.22 -10.65 -2.63
N ARG A 55 -1.22 -11.32 -2.04
CA ARG A 55 -1.36 -12.70 -1.56
C ARG A 55 -2.48 -12.84 -0.53
N VAL A 56 -2.51 -11.93 0.45
CA VAL A 56 -3.51 -12.01 1.53
C VAL A 56 -4.89 -11.55 1.10
N LEU A 57 -5.00 -10.73 0.05
CA LEU A 57 -6.29 -10.28 -0.45
C LEU A 57 -7.03 -11.40 -1.17
N LYS A 58 -8.33 -11.44 -0.97
CA LYS A 58 -9.21 -12.33 -1.73
C LYS A 58 -9.21 -11.93 -3.20
N PRO A 59 -9.37 -12.90 -4.13
CA PRO A 59 -9.50 -12.58 -5.55
C PRO A 59 -10.64 -11.59 -5.79
N GLY A 60 -10.37 -10.55 -6.57
CA GLY A 60 -11.34 -9.50 -6.86
C GLY A 60 -11.48 -8.43 -5.80
N ALA A 61 -10.75 -8.52 -4.69
CA ALA A 61 -10.77 -7.50 -3.65
C ALA A 61 -9.99 -6.25 -4.06
N PHE A 62 -10.27 -5.14 -3.39
CA PHE A 62 -9.63 -3.85 -3.67
C PHE A 62 -8.58 -3.51 -2.63
N ALA A 63 -7.57 -2.76 -3.08
CA ALA A 63 -6.63 -2.08 -2.21
C ALA A 63 -6.70 -0.58 -2.49
N PHE A 64 -6.83 0.21 -1.44
CA PHE A 64 -6.76 1.67 -1.52
C PHE A 64 -5.41 2.10 -0.96
N VAL A 65 -4.56 2.60 -1.84
CA VAL A 65 -3.19 2.98 -1.50
C VAL A 65 -3.07 4.49 -1.63
N MET A 66 -2.85 5.16 -0.52
CA MET A 66 -2.65 6.60 -0.50
C MET A 66 -1.28 6.94 -1.03
N CYS A 67 -1.19 8.02 -1.78
CA CYS A 67 0.07 8.50 -2.32
C CYS A 67 0.00 10.00 -2.58
N SER A 68 1.14 10.66 -2.51
CA SER A 68 1.25 12.05 -2.95
C SER A 68 0.91 12.14 -4.45
N PRO A 69 0.20 13.20 -4.89
CA PRO A 69 -0.08 13.40 -6.32
C PRO A 69 1.13 13.88 -7.13
N ARG A 70 2.29 14.07 -6.50
CA ARG A 70 3.52 14.44 -7.21
C ARG A 70 3.84 13.37 -8.25
N GLN A 71 4.06 13.80 -9.49
CA GLN A 71 4.12 12.89 -10.64
C GLN A 71 5.16 11.78 -10.50
N ASP A 72 6.36 12.12 -10.01
CA ASP A 72 7.43 11.14 -9.87
C ASP A 72 7.11 10.05 -8.84
N VAL A 73 6.56 10.44 -7.70
CA VAL A 73 6.21 9.52 -6.62
C VAL A 73 5.01 8.66 -7.03
N LEU A 74 3.98 9.29 -7.55
CA LEU A 74 2.76 8.59 -7.97
C LEU A 74 3.06 7.59 -9.09
N ALA A 75 3.88 7.98 -10.06
CA ALA A 75 4.27 7.08 -11.15
C ALA A 75 5.00 5.85 -10.63
N GLN A 76 5.94 6.02 -9.71
CA GLN A 76 6.65 4.89 -9.09
C GLN A 76 5.70 3.98 -8.33
N MET A 77 4.78 4.55 -7.56
CA MET A 77 3.81 3.75 -6.81
C MET A 77 2.95 2.90 -7.74
N ILE A 78 2.44 3.49 -8.81
CA ILE A 78 1.62 2.77 -9.79
C ILE A 78 2.41 1.65 -10.45
N VAL A 79 3.66 1.91 -10.84
CA VAL A 79 4.52 0.90 -11.48
C VAL A 79 4.79 -0.25 -10.51
N ARG A 80 5.12 0.04 -9.26
CA ARG A 80 5.39 -0.99 -8.25
C ARG A 80 4.17 -1.88 -8.00
N LEU A 81 3.00 -1.27 -7.91
CA LEU A 81 1.75 -2.01 -7.73
C LEU A 81 1.46 -2.92 -8.93
N GLY A 82 1.67 -2.41 -10.14
CA GLY A 82 1.50 -3.20 -11.37
C GLY A 82 2.48 -4.37 -11.44
N GLU A 83 3.75 -4.14 -11.10
CA GLU A 83 4.77 -5.18 -11.05
C GLU A 83 4.45 -6.27 -10.03
N ALA A 84 3.79 -5.91 -8.93
CA ALA A 84 3.37 -6.86 -7.92
C ALA A 84 2.18 -7.71 -8.35
N GLY A 85 1.44 -7.29 -9.38
CA GLY A 85 0.31 -8.03 -9.92
C GLY A 85 -1.05 -7.36 -9.75
N PHE A 86 -1.11 -6.15 -9.19
CA PHE A 86 -2.36 -5.41 -9.07
C PHE A 86 -2.78 -4.83 -10.42
N GLU A 87 -4.09 -4.75 -10.65
CA GLU A 87 -4.64 -3.97 -11.75
C GLU A 87 -4.72 -2.51 -11.34
N THR A 88 -3.94 -1.65 -12.00
CA THR A 88 -3.79 -0.24 -11.65
C THR A 88 -4.46 0.70 -12.65
N ARG A 89 -5.36 0.20 -13.47
CA ARG A 89 -6.03 0.98 -14.53
C ARG A 89 -7.28 1.72 -14.08
N TYR A 90 -7.63 1.61 -12.80
CA TYR A 90 -8.76 2.34 -12.23
C TYR A 90 -8.40 3.79 -11.99
N SER A 91 -9.40 4.66 -12.06
CA SER A 91 -9.21 6.09 -11.78
C SER A 91 -8.83 6.33 -10.34
N SER A 92 -7.95 7.31 -10.14
CA SER A 92 -7.58 7.74 -8.80
C SER A 92 -8.75 8.43 -8.11
N VAL A 93 -8.81 8.27 -6.80
CA VAL A 93 -9.75 9.00 -5.95
C VAL A 93 -8.97 10.08 -5.22
N TYR A 94 -9.42 11.32 -5.32
CA TYR A 94 -8.79 12.45 -4.66
C TYR A 94 -9.67 12.94 -3.52
N TYR A 95 -9.01 13.38 -2.46
CA TYR A 95 -9.71 14.04 -1.36
C TYR A 95 -8.92 15.27 -0.93
N THR A 96 -9.62 16.25 -0.36
CA THR A 96 -9.01 17.48 0.11
C THR A 96 -9.40 17.73 1.56
N PHE A 97 -8.55 18.48 2.24
CA PHE A 97 -8.82 18.92 3.60
C PHE A 97 -9.30 20.35 3.60
N ALA A 98 -10.27 20.67 4.44
CA ALA A 98 -10.58 22.02 4.79
C ALA A 98 -9.55 22.50 5.83
N THR A 99 -8.89 23.60 5.53
CA THR A 99 -7.88 24.18 6.43
C THR A 99 -8.34 25.52 6.99
#